data_959e1d6f5c6bce2126be0f629ff345c6
#
_entry.id   959e1d6f5c6bce2126be0f629ff345c6
#
_cell.length_a   1.000
_cell.length_b   1.000
_cell.length_c   1.000
_cell.angle_alpha   90.00
_cell.angle_beta   90.00
_cell.angle_gamma   90.00
#
_symmetry.space_group_name_H-M   'P 1'
#
loop_
_entity.id
_entity.type
_entity.pdbx_description
1 polymer ?
#
loop_
_entity_poly.entity_id
_entity_poly.type
_entity_poly.pdbx_seq_one_letter_code
_entity_poly.pdbx_strand_id
1 'polypeptide(L)'
;MISLEHLVYHKDLGDDYINGVVALRPFGPAIGYSQMPDEVIDAFNADIDNGEKQDWSDKLVGKVDAESLIPTDVLQPHAKFFTNAALEYVDNYAGRYCKPIRPDIKPTVNIHSAWYVQQKAGNFNPLHIHTNAELSCVGYLALPEGIDEEW
;
A
#
# COMPACT_ATOMS: atom_id res chain seq x y z
N MET A 1 -2.62 10.99 19.69
CA MET A 1 -3.36 11.08 18.41
C MET A 1 -2.42 11.78 17.44
N ILE A 2 -1.90 11.08 16.45
CA ILE A 2 -1.02 11.67 15.41
C ILE A 2 -1.99 12.10 14.32
N SER A 3 -2.22 13.42 14.17
CA SER A 3 -3.04 13.91 13.07
C SER A 3 -2.33 13.63 11.75
N LEU A 4 -3.09 13.36 10.67
CA LEU A 4 -2.55 13.21 9.31
C LEU A 4 -1.73 14.43 8.88
N GLU A 5 -2.01 15.61 9.42
CA GLU A 5 -1.20 16.82 9.22
C GLU A 5 0.25 16.65 9.71
N HIS A 6 0.50 15.82 10.73
CA HIS A 6 1.87 15.47 11.17
C HIS A 6 2.56 14.46 10.24
N LEU A 7 1.81 13.72 9.43
CA LEU A 7 2.34 12.82 8.41
C LEU A 7 2.69 13.56 7.11
N VAL A 8 2.07 14.71 6.86
CA VAL A 8 2.27 15.54 5.66
C VAL A 8 3.41 16.56 5.84
N TYR A 9 3.93 16.76 7.05
CA TYR A 9 4.85 17.85 7.34
C TYR A 9 6.33 17.44 7.32
N HIS A 10 6.86 17.17 6.14
CA HIS A 10 8.27 17.44 5.83
C HIS A 10 8.36 18.42 4.66
N LYS A 11 7.97 19.66 4.92
CA LYS A 11 8.01 20.77 3.97
C LYS A 11 9.42 21.18 3.52
N ASP A 12 10.43 20.56 4.11
CA ASP A 12 11.85 20.82 3.82
C ASP A 12 12.49 19.83 2.84
N LEU A 13 11.72 18.86 2.35
CA LEU A 13 12.15 17.91 1.35
C LEU A 13 11.56 18.39 0.01
N GLY A 14 12.29 19.20 -0.75
CA GLY A 14 11.88 19.91 -1.96
C GLY A 14 10.86 19.22 -2.89
N ASP A 15 10.40 19.89 -3.92
CA ASP A 15 9.33 19.51 -4.85
C ASP A 15 9.48 18.11 -5.52
N ASP A 16 10.60 17.43 -5.33
CA ASP A 16 10.88 16.07 -5.83
C ASP A 16 10.20 14.94 -5.02
N TYR A 17 9.52 15.27 -3.92
CA TYR A 17 8.94 14.30 -2.98
C TYR A 17 7.48 13.93 -3.23
N ILE A 18 6.87 14.39 -4.30
CA ILE A 18 5.46 14.09 -4.63
C ILE A 18 5.23 12.59 -4.86
N ASN A 19 6.29 11.79 -5.09
CA ASN A 19 6.21 10.35 -5.28
C ASN A 19 7.10 9.54 -4.31
N GLY A 20 7.67 10.18 -3.30
CA GLY A 20 8.57 9.51 -2.36
C GLY A 20 7.85 8.71 -1.28
N VAL A 21 8.51 7.69 -0.74
CA VAL A 21 8.05 6.95 0.42
C VAL A 21 8.64 7.55 1.69
N VAL A 22 7.78 7.89 2.65
CA VAL A 22 8.19 8.28 3.99
C VAL A 22 8.08 7.08 4.91
N ALA A 23 9.17 6.67 5.55
CA ALA A 23 9.18 5.58 6.52
C ALA A 23 9.07 6.11 7.96
N LEU A 24 8.11 5.60 8.69
CA LEU A 24 7.81 5.95 10.08
C LEU A 24 7.90 4.71 10.97
N ARG A 25 8.24 4.90 12.24
CA ARG A 25 8.23 3.85 13.28
C ARG A 25 7.44 4.30 14.49
N PRO A 26 6.11 4.39 14.39
CA PRO A 26 5.31 4.91 15.50
C PRO A 26 5.29 3.98 16.70
N PHE A 27 5.35 2.64 16.50
CA PHE A 27 5.18 1.66 17.58
C PHE A 27 6.06 0.41 17.44
N GLY A 28 7.02 0.38 16.54
CA GLY A 28 7.87 -0.80 16.34
C GLY A 28 8.28 -0.97 14.88
N PRO A 29 7.64 -1.83 14.10
CA PRO A 29 7.94 -1.97 12.67
C PRO A 29 7.80 -0.65 11.93
N ALA A 30 8.65 -0.42 10.95
CA ALA A 30 8.53 0.77 10.13
C ALA A 30 7.31 0.67 9.21
N ILE A 31 6.62 1.80 9.03
CA ILE A 31 5.53 1.96 8.09
C ILE A 31 6.01 2.96 7.04
N GLY A 32 5.90 2.61 5.77
CA GLY A 32 6.11 3.51 4.65
C GLY A 32 4.79 4.07 4.16
N TYR A 33 4.78 5.33 3.80
CA TYR A 33 3.66 6.01 3.19
C TYR A 33 4.07 6.64 1.86
N SER A 34 3.22 6.51 0.85
CA SER A 34 3.40 7.11 -0.47
C SER A 34 2.04 7.45 -1.06
N GLN A 35 1.96 8.56 -1.81
CA GLN A 35 0.76 8.92 -2.55
C GLN A 35 0.64 8.06 -3.80
N MET A 36 -0.52 7.43 -4.00
CA MET A 36 -0.84 6.71 -5.23
C MET A 36 -1.20 7.72 -6.33
N PRO A 37 -0.65 7.61 -7.55
CA PRO A 37 -1.05 8.45 -8.68
C PRO A 37 -2.51 8.26 -9.04
N ASP A 38 -3.18 9.33 -9.46
CA ASP A 38 -4.61 9.30 -9.83
C ASP A 38 -4.89 8.30 -10.96
N GLU A 39 -3.98 8.18 -11.93
CA GLU A 39 -4.10 7.21 -13.02
C GLU A 39 -4.13 5.75 -12.55
N VAL A 40 -3.45 5.43 -11.43
CA VAL A 40 -3.48 4.09 -10.82
C VAL A 40 -4.82 3.88 -10.11
N ILE A 41 -5.26 4.88 -9.37
CA ILE A 41 -6.55 4.87 -8.65
C ILE A 41 -7.69 4.70 -9.65
N ASP A 42 -7.70 5.48 -10.73
CA ASP A 42 -8.74 5.45 -11.76
C ASP A 42 -8.79 4.09 -12.47
N ALA A 43 -7.63 3.53 -12.84
CA ALA A 43 -7.55 2.24 -13.50
C ALA A 43 -8.10 1.11 -12.62
N PHE A 44 -7.77 1.12 -11.33
CA PHE A 44 -8.22 0.10 -10.39
C PHE A 44 -9.71 0.25 -10.06
N ASN A 45 -10.21 1.47 -9.91
CA ASN A 45 -11.64 1.71 -9.72
C ASN A 45 -12.45 1.30 -10.96
N ALA A 46 -11.96 1.57 -12.17
CA ALA A 46 -12.60 1.13 -13.40
C ALA A 46 -12.70 -0.41 -13.49
N ASP A 47 -11.67 -1.15 -13.03
CA ASP A 47 -11.70 -2.61 -12.96
C ASP A 47 -12.69 -3.10 -11.89
N ILE A 48 -12.73 -2.44 -10.72
CA ILE A 48 -13.72 -2.76 -9.67
C ILE A 48 -15.14 -2.62 -10.19
N ASP A 49 -15.41 -1.60 -10.99
CA ASP A 49 -16.76 -1.31 -11.49
C ASP A 49 -17.18 -2.22 -12.66
N ASN A 50 -16.26 -2.59 -13.55
CA ASN A 50 -16.56 -3.20 -14.83
C ASN A 50 -15.90 -4.56 -15.09
N GLY A 51 -14.91 -4.94 -14.27
CA GLY A 51 -14.14 -6.15 -14.46
C GLY A 51 -14.86 -7.44 -14.02
N GLU A 52 -14.47 -8.57 -14.61
CA GLU A 52 -14.82 -9.89 -14.08
C GLU A 52 -14.07 -10.12 -12.78
N LYS A 53 -14.79 -10.52 -11.73
CA LYS A 53 -14.22 -10.66 -10.39
C LYS A 53 -13.92 -12.12 -10.08
N GLN A 54 -12.65 -12.42 -9.89
CA GLN A 54 -12.24 -13.69 -9.31
C GLN A 54 -12.32 -13.60 -7.79
N ASP A 55 -13.25 -14.35 -7.18
CA ASP A 55 -13.41 -14.43 -5.73
C ASP A 55 -12.10 -14.90 -5.05
N TRP A 56 -11.69 -14.18 -4.04
CA TRP A 56 -10.49 -14.45 -3.24
C TRP A 56 -10.79 -14.62 -1.75
N SER A 57 -12.07 -14.60 -1.37
CA SER A 57 -12.56 -14.59 0.02
C SER A 57 -12.12 -15.80 0.85
N ASP A 58 -11.84 -16.93 0.22
CA ASP A 58 -11.34 -18.14 0.89
C ASP A 58 -9.94 -17.97 1.52
N LYS A 59 -9.25 -16.89 1.21
CA LYS A 59 -7.85 -16.66 1.64
C LYS A 59 -7.74 -15.78 2.87
N LEU A 60 -8.80 -15.10 3.25
CA LEU A 60 -8.76 -14.11 4.31
C LEU A 60 -9.73 -14.47 5.46
N VAL A 61 -9.32 -14.05 6.66
CA VAL A 61 -10.08 -14.26 7.89
C VAL A 61 -10.65 -12.92 8.32
N GLY A 62 -11.84 -12.59 7.86
CA GLY A 62 -12.49 -11.33 8.20
C GLY A 62 -13.96 -11.31 7.87
N LYS A 63 -14.62 -10.21 8.18
CA LYS A 63 -15.95 -9.90 7.71
C LYS A 63 -15.83 -8.72 6.76
N VAL A 64 -15.75 -9.02 5.49
CA VAL A 64 -15.69 -8.04 4.40
C VAL A 64 -16.78 -8.34 3.38
N ASP A 65 -17.19 -7.34 2.61
CA ASP A 65 -18.27 -7.51 1.64
C ASP A 65 -17.84 -8.31 0.43
N ALA A 66 -16.66 -8.03 -0.08
CA ALA A 66 -16.08 -8.75 -1.20
C ALA A 66 -14.55 -8.66 -1.19
N GLU A 67 -13.94 -9.72 -1.69
CA GLU A 67 -12.52 -9.80 -1.99
C GLU A 67 -12.34 -10.41 -3.37
N SER A 68 -11.55 -9.76 -4.20
CA SER A 68 -11.28 -10.24 -5.55
C SER A 68 -9.84 -10.00 -5.97
N LEU A 69 -9.29 -10.97 -6.69
CA LEU A 69 -7.94 -10.88 -7.23
C LEU A 69 -7.88 -9.72 -8.25
N ILE A 70 -6.79 -8.94 -8.21
CA ILE A 70 -6.52 -7.94 -9.24
C ILE A 70 -5.99 -8.67 -10.48
N PRO A 71 -6.63 -8.51 -11.67
CA PRO A 71 -6.14 -9.13 -12.89
C PRO A 71 -4.73 -8.66 -13.26
N THR A 72 -3.94 -9.56 -13.83
CA THR A 72 -2.54 -9.26 -14.18
C THR A 72 -2.42 -8.13 -15.21
N ASP A 73 -3.33 -8.08 -16.16
CA ASP A 73 -3.38 -7.05 -17.21
C ASP A 73 -3.74 -5.66 -16.65
N VAL A 74 -4.49 -5.60 -15.55
CA VAL A 74 -4.78 -4.37 -14.80
C VAL A 74 -3.59 -3.96 -13.94
N LEU A 75 -2.95 -4.91 -13.25
CA LEU A 75 -1.83 -4.63 -12.34
C LEU A 75 -0.53 -4.27 -13.09
N GLN A 76 -0.22 -4.99 -14.16
CA GLN A 76 1.08 -4.92 -14.85
C GLN A 76 1.46 -3.51 -15.33
N PRO A 77 0.58 -2.71 -15.93
CA PRO A 77 0.91 -1.34 -16.35
C PRO A 77 1.37 -0.44 -15.18
N HIS A 78 0.89 -0.73 -13.98
CA HIS A 78 1.12 0.04 -12.76
C HIS A 78 2.15 -0.60 -11.81
N ALA A 79 2.65 -1.80 -12.14
CA ALA A 79 3.57 -2.55 -11.28
C ALA A 79 4.84 -1.76 -10.92
N LYS A 80 5.30 -0.87 -11.81
CA LYS A 80 6.47 -0.02 -11.58
C LYS A 80 6.27 0.93 -10.40
N PHE A 81 5.07 1.48 -10.22
CA PHE A 81 4.77 2.31 -9.06
C PHE A 81 4.99 1.54 -7.75
N PHE A 82 4.38 0.37 -7.62
CA PHE A 82 4.47 -0.46 -6.41
C PHE A 82 5.88 -0.97 -6.14
N THR A 83 6.58 -1.42 -7.17
CA THR A 83 7.96 -1.91 -7.02
C THR A 83 8.92 -0.79 -6.65
N ASN A 84 8.78 0.41 -7.22
CA ASN A 84 9.59 1.56 -6.84
C ASN A 84 9.29 1.99 -5.40
N ALA A 85 8.03 2.08 -5.00
CA ALA A 85 7.65 2.42 -3.63
C ALA A 85 8.24 1.42 -2.61
N ALA A 86 8.23 0.13 -2.94
CA ALA A 86 8.84 -0.90 -2.11
C ALA A 86 10.37 -0.75 -2.02
N LEU A 87 11.05 -0.48 -3.14
CA LEU A 87 12.50 -0.24 -3.15
C LEU A 87 12.87 1.00 -2.36
N GLU A 88 12.17 2.10 -2.53
CA GLU A 88 12.38 3.32 -1.75
C GLU A 88 12.14 3.11 -0.25
N TYR A 89 11.11 2.34 0.10
CA TYR A 89 10.88 1.95 1.50
C TYR A 89 12.07 1.16 2.06
N VAL A 90 12.58 0.18 1.34
CA VAL A 90 13.74 -0.63 1.76
C VAL A 90 14.97 0.26 1.93
N ASP A 91 15.25 1.13 0.99
CA ASP A 91 16.40 2.04 1.05
C ASP A 91 16.28 3.02 2.22
N ASN A 92 15.11 3.63 2.41
CA ASN A 92 14.86 4.54 3.53
C ASN A 92 14.93 3.82 4.89
N TYR A 93 14.38 2.63 4.98
CA TYR A 93 14.38 1.84 6.20
C TYR A 93 15.78 1.29 6.49
N ALA A 94 16.39 0.61 5.51
CA ALA A 94 17.72 0.04 5.67
C ALA A 94 18.78 1.12 5.93
N GLY A 95 18.71 2.26 5.23
CA GLY A 95 19.61 3.38 5.41
C GLY A 95 19.52 4.03 6.78
N ARG A 96 18.34 4.05 7.41
CA ARG A 96 18.13 4.70 8.71
C ARG A 96 18.25 3.76 9.90
N TYR A 97 17.87 2.50 9.76
CA TYR A 97 17.64 1.60 10.90
C TYR A 97 18.40 0.28 10.82
N CYS A 98 18.88 -0.10 9.64
CA CYS A 98 19.62 -1.31 9.43
C CYS A 98 20.97 -1.01 8.76
N LYS A 99 22.05 -1.60 9.26
CA LYS A 99 23.29 -1.63 8.46
C LYS A 99 23.06 -2.56 7.28
N PRO A 100 23.41 -2.16 6.04
CA PRO A 100 23.29 -3.05 4.90
C PRO A 100 24.07 -4.33 5.16
N ILE A 101 23.37 -5.46 5.15
CA ILE A 101 23.96 -6.79 5.39
C ILE A 101 24.90 -7.14 4.23
N ARG A 102 24.53 -6.70 3.04
CA ARG A 102 25.26 -6.98 1.79
C ARG A 102 25.15 -5.75 0.88
N PRO A 103 26.10 -4.79 0.96
CA PRO A 103 26.07 -3.57 0.14
C PRO A 103 26.29 -3.85 -1.36
N ASP A 104 26.75 -5.02 -1.72
CA ASP A 104 26.95 -5.50 -3.10
C ASP A 104 25.68 -6.10 -3.72
N ILE A 105 24.65 -6.37 -2.94
CA ILE A 105 23.37 -6.91 -3.44
C ILE A 105 22.39 -5.77 -3.63
N LYS A 106 21.93 -5.60 -4.87
CA LYS A 106 20.81 -4.71 -5.17
C LYS A 106 19.50 -5.45 -4.88
N PRO A 107 18.59 -4.88 -4.07
CA PRO A 107 17.31 -5.48 -3.84
C PRO A 107 16.50 -5.55 -5.13
N THR A 108 15.71 -6.60 -5.28
CA THR A 108 14.71 -6.74 -6.33
C THR A 108 13.35 -6.93 -5.69
N VAL A 109 12.31 -6.43 -6.33
CA VAL A 109 10.93 -6.55 -5.86
C VAL A 109 10.11 -7.32 -6.87
N ASN A 110 9.40 -8.34 -6.39
CA ASN A 110 8.41 -9.07 -7.16
C ASN A 110 7.06 -8.93 -6.44
N ILE A 111 6.02 -8.56 -7.17
CA ILE A 111 4.65 -8.56 -6.64
C ILE A 111 4.19 -10.01 -6.66
N HIS A 112 3.92 -10.57 -5.49
CA HIS A 112 3.51 -11.96 -5.35
C HIS A 112 2.01 -12.13 -5.57
N SER A 113 1.22 -11.24 -4.99
CA SER A 113 -0.24 -11.23 -5.12
C SER A 113 -0.78 -9.83 -4.87
N ALA A 114 -1.91 -9.52 -5.47
CA ALA A 114 -2.65 -8.28 -5.23
C ALA A 114 -4.14 -8.55 -5.35
N TRP A 115 -4.94 -7.94 -4.47
CA TRP A 115 -6.39 -8.14 -4.45
C TRP A 115 -7.09 -6.88 -3.95
N TYR A 116 -8.35 -6.74 -4.31
CA TYR A 116 -9.25 -5.72 -3.79
C TYR A 116 -9.96 -6.22 -2.54
N VAL A 117 -10.18 -5.32 -1.60
CA VAL A 117 -11.03 -5.53 -0.43
C VAL A 117 -12.10 -4.46 -0.41
N GLN A 118 -13.35 -4.85 -0.46
CA GLN A 118 -14.49 -3.93 -0.33
C GLN A 118 -15.08 -4.07 1.07
N GLN A 119 -15.10 -2.98 1.81
CA GLN A 119 -15.61 -2.93 3.17
C GLN A 119 -16.73 -1.90 3.31
N LYS A 120 -17.73 -2.23 4.10
CA LYS A 120 -18.81 -1.36 4.52
C LYS A 120 -18.81 -1.19 6.03
N ALA A 121 -19.67 -0.32 6.53
CA ALA A 121 -19.85 -0.12 7.97
C ALA A 121 -20.09 -1.47 8.68
N GLY A 122 -19.33 -1.74 9.74
CA GLY A 122 -19.37 -2.97 10.49
C GLY A 122 -18.57 -4.15 9.91
N ASN A 123 -17.91 -3.95 8.78
CA ASN A 123 -16.90 -4.88 8.29
C ASN A 123 -15.58 -4.68 9.04
N PHE A 124 -14.78 -5.72 9.13
CA PHE A 124 -13.45 -5.66 9.74
C PHE A 124 -12.55 -6.74 9.17
N ASN A 125 -11.26 -6.45 9.14
CA ASN A 125 -10.21 -7.41 8.87
C ASN A 125 -9.43 -7.63 10.18
N PRO A 126 -9.40 -8.85 10.73
CA PRO A 126 -8.71 -9.10 11.99
C PRO A 126 -7.20 -8.94 11.84
N LEU A 127 -6.51 -8.83 12.98
CA LEU A 127 -5.05 -8.88 12.98
C LEU A 127 -4.58 -10.19 12.34
N HIS A 128 -3.76 -10.07 11.31
CA HIS A 128 -3.23 -11.20 10.55
C HIS A 128 -1.80 -10.94 10.08
N ILE A 129 -1.16 -11.96 9.53
CA ILE A 129 0.18 -11.88 8.95
C ILE A 129 0.17 -12.44 7.53
N HIS A 130 1.06 -11.89 6.69
CA HIS A 130 1.31 -12.41 5.34
C HIS A 130 2.57 -13.28 5.38
N THR A 131 2.41 -14.61 5.26
CA THR A 131 3.48 -15.58 5.52
C THR A 131 4.50 -15.72 4.40
N ASN A 132 4.18 -15.30 3.20
CA ASN A 132 5.03 -15.46 2.01
C ASN A 132 5.46 -14.12 1.38
N ALA A 133 5.38 -13.03 2.15
CA ALA A 133 5.75 -11.71 1.68
C ALA A 133 6.67 -11.01 2.68
N GLU A 134 7.75 -10.41 2.21
CA GLU A 134 8.66 -9.59 3.02
C GLU A 134 8.06 -8.19 3.29
N LEU A 135 7.24 -7.70 2.37
CA LEU A 135 6.51 -6.45 2.46
C LEU A 135 5.04 -6.66 2.11
N SER A 136 4.18 -5.95 2.80
CA SER A 136 2.76 -5.85 2.52
C SER A 136 2.39 -4.39 2.41
N CYS A 137 1.53 -4.04 1.48
CA CYS A 137 1.01 -2.68 1.34
C CYS A 137 -0.53 -2.68 1.27
N VAL A 138 -1.11 -1.56 1.65
CA VAL A 138 -2.54 -1.29 1.51
C VAL A 138 -2.67 0.05 0.77
N GLY A 139 -3.44 0.05 -0.30
CA GLY A 139 -3.81 1.25 -1.04
C GLY A 139 -5.29 1.56 -0.86
N TYR A 140 -5.62 2.79 -0.55
CA TYR A 140 -7.01 3.24 -0.46
C TYR A 140 -7.42 3.83 -1.81
N LEU A 141 -8.35 3.18 -2.50
CA LEU A 141 -8.87 3.59 -3.81
C LEU A 141 -10.09 4.48 -3.68
N ALA A 142 -10.89 4.28 -2.64
CA ALA A 142 -12.02 5.11 -2.28
C ALA A 142 -12.18 5.14 -0.76
N LEU A 143 -12.56 6.28 -0.22
CA LEU A 143 -12.89 6.48 1.18
C LEU A 143 -14.32 7.00 1.29
N PRO A 144 -15.06 6.67 2.36
CA PRO A 144 -16.37 7.26 2.62
C PRO A 144 -16.30 8.78 2.72
N GLU A 145 -17.34 9.47 2.27
CA GLU A 145 -17.49 10.90 2.51
C GLU A 145 -17.46 11.20 4.01
N GLY A 146 -16.76 12.27 4.40
CA GLY A 146 -16.67 12.73 5.80
C GLY A 146 -15.65 12.00 6.66
N ILE A 147 -14.92 11.02 6.14
CA ILE A 147 -13.88 10.34 6.93
C ILE A 147 -12.76 11.29 7.37
N ASP A 148 -12.51 12.32 6.60
CA ASP A 148 -11.56 13.39 6.87
C ASP A 148 -12.04 14.40 7.93
N GLU A 149 -13.34 14.45 8.22
CA GLU A 149 -13.92 15.30 9.24
C GLU A 149 -13.85 14.66 10.65
N GLU A 150 -13.60 13.36 10.74
CA GLU A 150 -13.57 12.60 12.00
C GLU A 150 -12.16 12.46 12.61
N TRP A 151 -11.11 12.91 11.91
CA TRP A 151 -9.70 12.82 12.30
C TRP A 151 -9.04 14.20 12.37
#